data_03de0bf7bd57f277d11bfcd8d72521cc
#
_entry.id   03de0bf7bd57f277d11bfcd8d72521cc
#
_cell.length_a   1.000
_cell.length_b   1.000
_cell.length_c   1.000
_cell.angle_alpha   90.00
_cell.angle_beta   90.00
_cell.angle_gamma   90.00
#
_symmetry.space_group_name_H-M   'P 1'
#
loop_
_entity.id
_entity.type
_entity.pdbx_description
1 polymer ?
#
loop_
_entity_poly.entity_id
_entity_poly.type
_entity_poly.pdbx_seq_one_letter_code
_entity_poly.pdbx_strand_id
1 'polypeptide(L)'
;MSSDIPKVAVLLAAYNGMAWIEEQLASILAQTNVSVWVYISVDPSSDGTEVWCSEYAQLHHNIVLLPPVGPFKGAARNFFRLIHDVDFSGYDFVSFSDQDDVWYPDKLERAVARLQVGDVDGYSSNVIAFWPNGRRLLVDKAQPQVEWDYLFEAAGPGCTYVLKNRLATDFKQLILNHWAEVQEIALHDWFCYAFARSHGYRWFIDPVPGMDYRQHAYNLVGVNNGWSSALARLRRVSGGWWLRQIHLTALLTIGRMPTEIREIFGLILNAHQCRRKRRDQVVFPLMYLISHLTSDKSHRVIK
;
A
#
# COMPACT_ATOMS: atom_id res chain seq x y z
N MET A 1 8.94 -25.47 24.28
CA MET A 1 7.81 -24.58 24.04
C MET A 1 7.38 -24.85 22.61
N SER A 2 6.19 -25.42 22.40
CA SER A 2 5.61 -25.52 21.06
C SER A 2 5.33 -24.09 20.61
N SER A 3 6.16 -23.55 19.73
CA SER A 3 5.84 -22.25 19.11
C SER A 3 4.67 -22.54 18.15
N ASP A 4 3.47 -22.08 18.50
CA ASP A 4 2.36 -22.11 17.57
C ASP A 4 2.78 -21.43 16.26
N ILE A 5 2.46 -22.06 15.13
CA ILE A 5 2.76 -21.51 13.80
C ILE A 5 2.03 -20.17 13.67
N PRO A 6 2.72 -19.06 13.40
CA PRO A 6 2.10 -17.73 13.29
C PRO A 6 1.00 -17.70 12.23
N LYS A 7 -0.14 -17.13 12.58
CA LYS A 7 -1.30 -17.02 11.70
C LYS A 7 -1.34 -15.66 11.01
N VAL A 8 -1.42 -15.67 9.68
CA VAL A 8 -1.43 -14.45 8.85
C VAL A 8 -2.71 -14.38 8.04
N ALA A 9 -3.48 -13.30 8.22
CA ALA A 9 -4.56 -12.96 7.31
C ALA A 9 -3.98 -12.17 6.12
N VAL A 10 -4.13 -12.69 4.91
CA VAL A 10 -3.74 -12.02 3.66
C VAL A 10 -4.99 -11.41 3.03
N LEU A 11 -5.00 -10.11 2.85
CA LEU A 11 -6.07 -9.34 2.22
C LEU A 11 -5.72 -9.12 0.75
N LEU A 12 -6.44 -9.79 -0.16
CA LEU A 12 -6.20 -9.74 -1.60
C LEU A 12 -7.34 -8.98 -2.30
N ALA A 13 -6.98 -7.86 -2.94
CA ALA A 13 -7.89 -7.07 -3.75
C ALA A 13 -7.74 -7.46 -5.23
N ALA A 14 -8.85 -7.82 -5.89
CA ALA A 14 -8.84 -8.27 -7.27
C ALA A 14 -9.80 -7.46 -8.16
N TYR A 15 -9.38 -7.25 -9.42
CA TYR A 15 -10.17 -6.68 -10.50
C TYR A 15 -9.59 -7.07 -11.86
N ASN A 16 -10.35 -7.78 -12.72
CA ASN A 16 -9.89 -8.29 -14.02
C ASN A 16 -8.52 -9.00 -13.91
N GLY A 17 -8.41 -9.96 -12.98
CA GLY A 17 -7.16 -10.58 -12.57
C GLY A 17 -6.87 -11.95 -13.18
N MET A 18 -7.74 -12.48 -14.06
CA MET A 18 -7.62 -13.84 -14.59
C MET A 18 -6.26 -14.19 -15.17
N ALA A 19 -5.54 -13.21 -15.71
CA ALA A 19 -4.23 -13.47 -16.31
C ALA A 19 -3.14 -13.85 -15.27
N TRP A 20 -3.34 -13.59 -13.96
CA TRP A 20 -2.28 -13.67 -12.95
C TRP A 20 -2.70 -14.23 -11.60
N ILE A 21 -4.00 -14.17 -11.25
CA ILE A 21 -4.50 -14.44 -9.89
C ILE A 21 -4.19 -15.87 -9.42
N GLU A 22 -4.16 -16.84 -10.31
CA GLU A 22 -3.80 -18.22 -9.99
C GLU A 22 -2.35 -18.33 -9.52
N GLU A 23 -1.41 -17.74 -10.27
CA GLU A 23 0.02 -17.71 -9.92
C GLU A 23 0.25 -16.95 -8.59
N GLN A 24 -0.44 -15.83 -8.40
CA GLN A 24 -0.39 -15.07 -7.16
C GLN A 24 -0.87 -15.90 -5.97
N LEU A 25 -2.05 -16.51 -6.05
CA LEU A 25 -2.58 -17.33 -4.95
C LEU A 25 -1.71 -18.55 -4.66
N ALA A 26 -1.20 -19.23 -5.71
CA ALA A 26 -0.26 -20.32 -5.53
C ALA A 26 0.99 -19.88 -4.75
N SER A 27 1.55 -18.71 -5.06
CA SER A 27 2.71 -18.15 -4.37
C SER A 27 2.43 -17.77 -2.90
N ILE A 28 1.21 -17.33 -2.59
CA ILE A 28 0.77 -17.06 -1.23
C ILE A 28 0.59 -18.36 -0.43
N LEU A 29 -0.02 -19.37 -1.03
CA LEU A 29 -0.23 -20.66 -0.37
C LEU A 29 1.08 -21.44 -0.15
N ALA A 30 2.13 -21.14 -0.91
CA ALA A 30 3.47 -21.74 -0.77
C ALA A 30 4.35 -21.08 0.30
N GLN A 31 3.83 -20.15 1.11
CA GLN A 31 4.61 -19.49 2.16
C GLN A 31 5.03 -20.48 3.26
N THR A 32 6.30 -20.36 3.70
CA THR A 32 6.92 -21.26 4.68
C THR A 32 6.78 -20.72 6.11
N ASN A 33 6.70 -21.65 7.09
CA ASN A 33 6.73 -21.38 8.53
C ASN A 33 5.65 -20.41 9.05
N VAL A 34 4.55 -20.24 8.29
CA VAL A 34 3.36 -19.48 8.68
C VAL A 34 2.07 -20.22 8.28
N SER A 35 0.99 -19.98 9.00
CA SER A 35 -0.36 -20.44 8.62
C SER A 35 -1.09 -19.27 7.94
N VAL A 36 -1.38 -19.42 6.65
CA VAL A 36 -1.96 -18.36 5.82
C VAL A 36 -3.46 -18.58 5.63
N TRP A 37 -4.24 -17.53 5.80
CA TRP A 37 -5.63 -17.42 5.39
C TRP A 37 -5.79 -16.26 4.42
N VAL A 38 -6.39 -16.48 3.26
CA VAL A 38 -6.53 -15.46 2.22
C VAL A 38 -7.98 -15.01 2.14
N TYR A 39 -8.21 -13.72 2.31
CA TYR A 39 -9.49 -13.05 2.11
C TYR A 39 -9.47 -12.31 0.78
N ILE A 40 -10.32 -12.72 -0.14
CA ILE A 40 -10.38 -12.15 -1.49
C ILE A 40 -11.60 -11.23 -1.58
N SER A 41 -11.37 -10.01 -2.05
CA SER A 41 -12.42 -9.09 -2.47
C SER A 41 -12.27 -8.77 -3.96
N VAL A 42 -13.25 -9.19 -4.75
CA VAL A 42 -13.26 -8.95 -6.20
C VAL A 42 -14.15 -7.75 -6.51
N ASP A 43 -13.58 -6.72 -7.16
CA ASP A 43 -14.37 -5.65 -7.77
C ASP A 43 -15.05 -6.20 -9.05
N PRO A 44 -16.29 -5.82 -9.41
CA PRO A 44 -17.01 -6.35 -10.57
C PRO A 44 -16.14 -6.43 -11.82
N SER A 45 -15.87 -7.65 -12.27
CA SER A 45 -14.90 -7.99 -13.31
C SER A 45 -15.59 -8.52 -14.56
N SER A 46 -14.96 -8.32 -15.73
CA SER A 46 -15.51 -8.77 -17.04
C SER A 46 -14.78 -9.96 -17.64
N ASP A 47 -13.72 -10.44 -16.98
CA ASP A 47 -12.83 -11.50 -17.48
C ASP A 47 -13.04 -12.88 -16.82
N GLY A 48 -14.02 -13.00 -15.91
CA GLY A 48 -14.31 -14.26 -15.22
C GLY A 48 -13.62 -14.40 -13.86
N THR A 49 -12.88 -13.39 -13.37
CA THR A 49 -12.18 -13.41 -12.08
C THR A 49 -13.09 -13.81 -10.91
N GLU A 50 -14.33 -13.31 -10.85
CA GLU A 50 -15.27 -13.61 -9.74
C GLU A 50 -15.64 -15.10 -9.71
N VAL A 51 -15.96 -15.67 -10.88
CA VAL A 51 -16.35 -17.07 -11.02
C VAL A 51 -15.19 -17.97 -10.61
N TRP A 52 -14.01 -17.70 -11.16
CA TRP A 52 -12.79 -18.45 -10.88
C TRP A 52 -12.43 -18.39 -9.38
N CYS A 53 -12.46 -17.20 -8.75
CA CYS A 53 -12.21 -17.07 -7.31
C CYS A 53 -13.21 -17.84 -6.46
N SER A 54 -14.49 -17.89 -6.88
CA SER A 54 -15.52 -18.66 -6.18
C SER A 54 -15.27 -20.16 -6.22
N GLU A 55 -14.90 -20.68 -7.39
CA GLU A 55 -14.56 -22.10 -7.57
C GLU A 55 -13.27 -22.44 -6.81
N TYR A 56 -12.26 -21.60 -6.90
CA TYR A 56 -10.98 -21.81 -6.21
C TYR A 56 -11.13 -21.81 -4.68
N ALA A 57 -11.94 -20.93 -4.12
CA ALA A 57 -12.23 -20.87 -2.69
C ALA A 57 -12.95 -22.13 -2.18
N GLN A 58 -13.75 -22.81 -3.01
CA GLN A 58 -14.40 -24.08 -2.63
C GLN A 58 -13.39 -25.24 -2.50
N LEU A 59 -12.26 -25.16 -3.19
CA LEU A 59 -11.21 -26.18 -3.15
C LEU A 59 -10.20 -25.97 -2.03
N HIS A 60 -10.14 -24.76 -1.45
CA HIS A 60 -9.15 -24.38 -0.45
C HIS A 60 -9.81 -23.84 0.83
N HIS A 61 -9.79 -24.60 1.91
CA HIS A 61 -10.43 -24.26 3.19
C HIS A 61 -9.93 -22.98 3.86
N ASN A 62 -8.75 -22.53 3.50
CA ASN A 62 -8.08 -21.32 4.00
C ASN A 62 -8.19 -20.12 3.03
N ILE A 63 -9.07 -20.22 2.03
CA ILE A 63 -9.41 -19.11 1.13
C ILE A 63 -10.88 -18.72 1.33
N VAL A 64 -11.12 -17.45 1.60
CA VAL A 64 -12.45 -16.88 1.83
C VAL A 64 -12.71 -15.82 0.77
N LEU A 65 -13.64 -16.10 -0.15
CA LEU A 65 -14.15 -15.07 -1.05
C LEU A 65 -15.23 -14.27 -0.31
N LEU A 66 -15.02 -12.98 -0.17
CA LEU A 66 -16.01 -12.09 0.43
C LEU A 66 -17.23 -11.90 -0.51
N PRO A 67 -18.45 -11.69 0.03
CA PRO A 67 -19.63 -11.46 -0.78
C PRO A 67 -19.43 -10.33 -1.80
N PRO A 68 -20.00 -10.44 -3.02
CA PRO A 68 -19.85 -9.40 -4.03
C PRO A 68 -20.48 -8.07 -3.58
N VAL A 69 -19.69 -7.02 -3.60
CA VAL A 69 -20.07 -5.62 -3.30
C VAL A 69 -19.29 -4.73 -4.24
N GLY A 70 -19.76 -3.55 -4.54
CA GLY A 70 -19.05 -2.61 -5.40
C GLY A 70 -19.98 -1.99 -6.44
N PRO A 71 -19.48 -1.35 -7.47
CA PRO A 71 -18.06 -1.22 -7.85
C PRO A 71 -17.28 -0.24 -6.95
N PHE A 72 -16.06 -0.63 -6.55
CA PHE A 72 -15.17 0.20 -5.75
C PHE A 72 -14.43 1.24 -6.60
N LYS A 73 -14.21 0.95 -7.87
CA LYS A 73 -13.55 1.83 -8.84
C LYS A 73 -12.11 2.18 -8.47
N GLY A 74 -11.41 1.27 -7.82
CA GLY A 74 -9.99 1.44 -7.49
C GLY A 74 -9.51 0.55 -6.34
N ALA A 75 -8.24 0.15 -6.39
CA ALA A 75 -7.66 -0.78 -5.44
C ALA A 75 -7.76 -0.30 -3.98
N ALA A 76 -7.52 0.99 -3.71
CA ALA A 76 -7.57 1.52 -2.34
C ALA A 76 -8.92 1.28 -1.65
N ARG A 77 -10.03 1.54 -2.34
CA ARG A 77 -11.37 1.31 -1.80
C ARG A 77 -11.67 -0.17 -1.57
N ASN A 78 -11.17 -1.02 -2.47
CA ASN A 78 -11.30 -2.47 -2.32
C ASN A 78 -10.48 -2.98 -1.12
N PHE A 79 -9.27 -2.45 -0.88
CA PHE A 79 -8.51 -2.72 0.34
C PHE A 79 -9.19 -2.18 1.60
N PHE A 80 -9.79 -0.99 1.57
CA PHE A 80 -10.54 -0.48 2.72
C PHE A 80 -11.74 -1.35 3.05
N ARG A 81 -12.43 -1.90 2.03
CA ARG A 81 -13.47 -2.88 2.24
C ARG A 81 -12.94 -4.15 2.90
N LEU A 82 -11.81 -4.71 2.43
CA LEU A 82 -11.19 -5.88 3.05
C LEU A 82 -10.85 -5.62 4.52
N ILE A 83 -10.25 -4.47 4.83
CA ILE A 83 -9.92 -4.08 6.20
C ILE A 83 -11.19 -3.91 7.05
N HIS A 84 -12.25 -3.34 6.47
CA HIS A 84 -13.54 -3.14 7.14
C HIS A 84 -14.22 -4.47 7.50
N ASP A 85 -14.30 -5.40 6.56
CA ASP A 85 -15.16 -6.59 6.68
C ASP A 85 -14.45 -7.77 7.37
N VAL A 86 -13.11 -7.93 7.22
CA VAL A 86 -12.39 -9.08 7.78
C VAL A 86 -12.18 -8.92 9.28
N ASP A 87 -12.54 -9.95 10.04
CA ASP A 87 -12.20 -10.04 11.47
C ASP A 87 -10.75 -10.50 11.66
N PHE A 88 -9.96 -9.69 12.37
CA PHE A 88 -8.55 -9.97 12.64
C PHE A 88 -8.31 -10.71 13.96
N SER A 89 -9.33 -10.95 14.79
CA SER A 89 -9.18 -11.47 16.16
C SER A 89 -8.46 -12.83 16.25
N GLY A 90 -8.50 -13.62 15.18
CA GLY A 90 -7.88 -14.96 15.11
C GLY A 90 -6.47 -14.99 14.53
N TYR A 91 -5.86 -13.82 14.21
CA TYR A 91 -4.58 -13.74 13.52
C TYR A 91 -3.54 -12.97 14.32
N ASP A 92 -2.27 -13.33 14.15
CA ASP A 92 -1.14 -12.63 14.74
C ASP A 92 -0.71 -11.45 13.86
N PHE A 93 -0.89 -11.61 12.53
CA PHE A 93 -0.47 -10.63 11.53
C PHE A 93 -1.50 -10.48 10.41
N VAL A 94 -1.48 -9.31 9.76
CA VAL A 94 -2.29 -8.99 8.56
C VAL A 94 -1.36 -8.53 7.45
N SER A 95 -1.51 -9.06 6.25
CA SER A 95 -0.74 -8.70 5.06
C SER A 95 -1.64 -8.25 3.92
N PHE A 96 -1.17 -7.33 3.07
CA PHE A 96 -1.87 -6.94 1.86
C PHE A 96 -1.28 -7.66 0.64
N SER A 97 -2.12 -7.94 -0.34
CA SER A 97 -1.72 -8.57 -1.59
C SER A 97 -2.46 -7.95 -2.78
N ASP A 98 -1.71 -7.55 -3.79
CA ASP A 98 -2.26 -7.33 -5.12
C ASP A 98 -2.50 -8.70 -5.80
N GLN A 99 -3.17 -8.72 -6.96
CA GLN A 99 -3.62 -9.96 -7.62
C GLN A 99 -2.59 -10.55 -8.61
N ASP A 100 -1.47 -9.86 -8.85
CA ASP A 100 -0.67 -10.01 -10.08
C ASP A 100 0.84 -10.17 -9.84
N ASP A 101 1.25 -10.37 -8.60
CA ASP A 101 2.66 -10.54 -8.21
C ASP A 101 3.05 -12.02 -8.02
N VAL A 102 4.32 -12.28 -7.71
CA VAL A 102 4.81 -13.60 -7.32
C VAL A 102 5.62 -13.47 -6.02
N TRP A 103 5.09 -14.00 -4.92
CA TRP A 103 5.76 -13.95 -3.63
C TRP A 103 6.85 -15.00 -3.52
N TYR A 104 7.99 -14.62 -2.93
CA TYR A 104 9.01 -15.60 -2.59
C TYR A 104 8.55 -16.45 -1.40
N PRO A 105 8.92 -17.74 -1.34
CA PRO A 105 8.42 -18.67 -0.31
C PRO A 105 8.66 -18.20 1.13
N ASP A 106 9.71 -17.44 1.39
CA ASP A 106 10.14 -16.93 2.69
C ASP A 106 9.66 -15.51 3.02
N LYS A 107 8.83 -14.90 2.14
CA LYS A 107 8.39 -13.49 2.31
C LYS A 107 7.72 -13.25 3.66
N LEU A 108 6.71 -14.06 4.01
CA LEU A 108 5.99 -13.90 5.26
C LEU A 108 6.81 -14.36 6.46
N GLU A 109 7.55 -15.44 6.34
CA GLU A 109 8.46 -15.92 7.39
C GLU A 109 9.44 -14.83 7.84
N ARG A 110 10.11 -14.18 6.89
CA ARG A 110 11.06 -13.09 7.17
C ARG A 110 10.39 -11.88 7.82
N ALA A 111 9.21 -11.49 7.30
CA ALA A 111 8.45 -10.40 7.87
C ALA A 111 8.01 -10.69 9.31
N VAL A 112 7.47 -11.88 9.55
CA VAL A 112 7.03 -12.34 10.86
C VAL A 112 8.20 -12.42 11.84
N ALA A 113 9.32 -13.03 11.43
CA ALA A 113 10.51 -13.10 12.27
C ALA A 113 10.99 -11.71 12.69
N ARG A 114 10.99 -10.74 11.77
CA ARG A 114 11.35 -9.35 12.09
C ARG A 114 10.38 -8.68 13.04
N LEU A 115 9.08 -8.89 12.87
CA LEU A 115 8.04 -8.32 13.72
C LEU A 115 8.04 -8.96 15.13
N GLN A 116 8.37 -10.24 15.25
CA GLN A 116 8.44 -10.96 16.53
C GLN A 116 9.60 -10.50 17.42
N VAL A 117 10.67 -9.91 16.88
CA VAL A 117 11.72 -9.27 17.69
C VAL A 117 11.13 -8.20 18.64
N GLY A 118 9.98 -7.60 18.30
CA GLY A 118 9.18 -6.78 19.21
C GLY A 118 9.46 -5.28 19.13
N ASP A 119 10.48 -4.84 18.38
CA ASP A 119 10.86 -3.43 18.26
C ASP A 119 10.19 -2.69 17.10
N VAL A 120 9.42 -3.39 16.25
CA VAL A 120 8.64 -2.81 15.13
C VAL A 120 7.23 -3.41 15.08
N ASP A 121 6.30 -2.69 14.48
CA ASP A 121 4.87 -3.03 14.43
C ASP A 121 4.39 -3.23 13.00
N GLY A 122 5.02 -2.57 12.04
CA GLY A 122 4.78 -2.70 10.61
C GLY A 122 6.05 -3.06 9.85
N TYR A 123 5.89 -3.80 8.76
CA TYR A 123 6.95 -4.27 7.88
C TYR A 123 6.58 -4.02 6.43
N SER A 124 7.56 -3.66 5.64
CA SER A 124 7.53 -3.69 4.17
C SER A 124 8.90 -4.11 3.63
N SER A 125 9.00 -4.39 2.34
CA SER A 125 10.28 -4.75 1.74
C SER A 125 10.49 -4.09 0.38
N ASN A 126 11.75 -4.12 -0.09
CA ASN A 126 12.05 -3.92 -1.49
C ASN A 126 11.37 -5.00 -2.34
N VAL A 127 11.23 -4.75 -3.64
CA VAL A 127 10.70 -5.70 -4.62
C VAL A 127 11.58 -5.75 -5.87
N ILE A 128 11.50 -6.85 -6.63
CA ILE A 128 12.07 -6.92 -7.97
C ILE A 128 10.95 -6.68 -8.98
N ALA A 129 10.90 -5.51 -9.58
CA ALA A 129 10.00 -5.27 -10.71
C ALA A 129 10.45 -6.09 -11.91
N PHE A 130 9.49 -6.79 -12.56
CA PHE A 130 9.78 -7.59 -13.74
C PHE A 130 8.74 -7.36 -14.86
N TRP A 131 9.20 -7.44 -16.10
CA TRP A 131 8.41 -7.21 -17.31
C TRP A 131 8.35 -8.47 -18.18
N PRO A 132 7.33 -8.59 -19.06
CA PRO A 132 7.20 -9.73 -19.97
C PRO A 132 8.41 -9.95 -20.91
N ASN A 133 9.20 -8.89 -21.15
CA ASN A 133 10.42 -8.96 -21.97
C ASN A 133 11.64 -9.46 -21.21
N GLY A 134 11.50 -9.97 -19.99
CA GLY A 134 12.57 -10.49 -19.15
C GLY A 134 13.37 -9.43 -18.37
N ARG A 135 13.07 -8.14 -18.55
CA ARG A 135 13.71 -7.08 -17.77
C ARG A 135 13.35 -7.23 -16.28
N ARG A 136 14.34 -7.04 -15.40
CA ARG A 136 14.20 -7.03 -13.95
C ARG A 136 14.87 -5.81 -13.35
N LEU A 137 14.30 -5.19 -12.32
CA LEU A 137 14.83 -4.00 -11.66
C LEU A 137 14.50 -4.00 -10.17
N LEU A 138 15.49 -3.77 -9.33
CA LEU A 138 15.28 -3.55 -7.90
C LEU A 138 14.55 -2.20 -7.68
N VAL A 139 13.40 -2.27 -7.02
CA VAL A 139 12.68 -1.11 -6.51
C VAL A 139 13.11 -0.90 -5.06
N ASP A 140 14.14 -0.09 -4.88
CA ASP A 140 14.70 0.19 -3.57
C ASP A 140 13.90 1.28 -2.83
N LYS A 141 13.32 0.91 -1.68
CA LYS A 141 12.55 1.75 -0.76
C LYS A 141 13.13 1.78 0.66
N ALA A 142 14.16 0.98 0.92
CA ALA A 142 14.74 0.78 2.24
C ALA A 142 15.72 1.89 2.68
N GLN A 143 15.49 3.12 2.24
CA GLN A 143 16.25 4.25 2.77
C GLN A 143 15.82 4.55 4.21
N PRO A 144 16.72 5.13 5.04
CA PRO A 144 16.39 5.54 6.41
C PRO A 144 15.15 6.43 6.45
N GLN A 145 14.23 6.12 7.34
CA GLN A 145 13.03 6.90 7.57
C GLN A 145 13.40 8.27 8.16
N VAL A 146 12.67 9.30 7.75
CA VAL A 146 12.84 10.67 8.25
C VAL A 146 11.54 11.15 8.91
N GLU A 147 11.56 12.31 9.53
CA GLU A 147 10.52 12.75 10.46
C GLU A 147 9.11 12.76 9.84
N TRP A 148 8.96 13.33 8.64
CA TRP A 148 7.67 13.51 7.98
C TRP A 148 7.53 12.76 6.64
N ASP A 149 8.39 11.77 6.35
CA ASP A 149 8.34 11.03 5.08
C ASP A 149 6.96 10.39 4.84
N TYR A 150 6.31 9.94 5.89
CA TYR A 150 5.01 9.28 5.86
C TYR A 150 3.88 10.18 5.33
N LEU A 151 4.01 11.51 5.40
CA LEU A 151 3.05 12.44 4.81
C LEU A 151 3.20 12.59 3.29
N PHE A 152 4.30 12.15 2.71
CA PHE A 152 4.65 12.43 1.32
C PHE A 152 5.00 11.20 0.50
N GLU A 153 5.24 10.04 1.13
CA GLU A 153 5.56 8.79 0.44
C GLU A 153 5.21 7.56 1.27
N ALA A 154 4.89 6.44 0.57
CA ALA A 154 4.66 5.13 1.19
C ALA A 154 5.98 4.44 1.58
N ALA A 155 5.92 3.46 2.48
CA ALA A 155 7.06 2.64 2.87
C ALA A 155 7.53 1.65 1.79
N GLY A 156 6.82 1.58 0.68
CA GLY A 156 7.02 0.66 -0.44
C GLY A 156 5.68 0.28 -1.06
N PRO A 157 5.65 -0.66 -2.02
CA PRO A 157 4.39 -1.19 -2.54
C PRO A 157 3.56 -1.86 -1.44
N GLY A 158 2.25 -1.62 -1.43
CA GLY A 158 1.32 -2.13 -0.43
C GLY A 158 1.34 -3.65 -0.30
N CYS A 159 1.51 -4.36 -1.41
CA CYS A 159 1.63 -5.82 -1.45
C CYS A 159 2.83 -6.41 -0.67
N THR A 160 3.74 -5.54 -0.18
CA THR A 160 4.82 -5.96 0.72
C THR A 160 4.48 -5.83 2.20
N TYR A 161 3.37 -5.18 2.56
CA TYR A 161 3.05 -4.82 3.94
C TYR A 161 2.64 -6.04 4.76
N VAL A 162 3.22 -6.14 5.95
CA VAL A 162 2.82 -7.07 7.01
C VAL A 162 2.73 -6.28 8.32
N LEU A 163 1.58 -6.35 8.96
CA LEU A 163 1.24 -5.59 10.15
C LEU A 163 1.05 -6.55 11.34
N LYS A 164 1.51 -6.20 12.52
CA LYS A 164 1.04 -6.85 13.75
C LYS A 164 -0.46 -6.65 13.89
N ASN A 165 -1.15 -7.61 14.46
CA ASN A 165 -2.60 -7.56 14.69
C ASN A 165 -3.05 -6.25 15.34
N ARG A 166 -2.35 -5.77 16.38
CA ARG A 166 -2.66 -4.51 17.05
C ARG A 166 -2.68 -3.33 16.09
N LEU A 167 -1.62 -3.17 15.26
CA LEU A 167 -1.56 -2.08 14.28
C LEU A 167 -2.69 -2.20 13.25
N ALA A 168 -2.95 -3.41 12.73
CA ALA A 168 -4.01 -3.65 11.77
C ALA A 168 -5.40 -3.34 12.35
N THR A 169 -5.64 -3.71 13.61
CA THR A 169 -6.90 -3.45 14.32
C THR A 169 -7.10 -1.96 14.57
N ASP A 170 -6.08 -1.24 15.03
CA ASP A 170 -6.18 0.20 15.27
C ASP A 170 -6.36 0.97 13.96
N PHE A 171 -5.70 0.54 12.87
CA PHE A 171 -5.92 1.09 11.53
C PHE A 171 -7.34 0.82 11.02
N LYS A 172 -7.89 -0.37 11.27
CA LYS A 172 -9.28 -0.71 10.98
C LYS A 172 -10.24 0.22 11.73
N GLN A 173 -9.99 0.51 13.00
CA GLN A 173 -10.84 1.44 13.78
C GLN A 173 -10.83 2.85 13.17
N LEU A 174 -9.68 3.36 12.72
CA LEU A 174 -9.63 4.63 12.00
C LEU A 174 -10.53 4.60 10.75
N ILE A 175 -10.42 3.54 9.94
CA ILE A 175 -11.22 3.38 8.72
C ILE A 175 -12.72 3.33 9.04
N LEU A 176 -13.11 2.59 10.07
CA LEU A 176 -14.51 2.50 10.51
C LEU A 176 -15.07 3.85 10.95
N ASN A 177 -14.28 4.61 11.72
CA ASN A 177 -14.67 5.91 12.25
C ASN A 177 -14.76 7.00 11.16
N HIS A 178 -14.04 6.82 10.04
CA HIS A 178 -13.95 7.79 8.94
C HIS A 178 -14.31 7.16 7.59
N TRP A 179 -15.29 6.24 7.58
CA TRP A 179 -15.60 5.44 6.39
C TRP A 179 -15.88 6.27 5.13
N ALA A 180 -16.59 7.37 5.26
CA ALA A 180 -16.90 8.23 4.13
C ALA A 180 -15.67 8.94 3.58
N GLU A 181 -14.84 9.47 4.47
CA GLU A 181 -13.65 10.26 4.11
C GLU A 181 -12.54 9.38 3.52
N VAL A 182 -12.34 8.16 4.02
CA VAL A 182 -11.30 7.25 3.51
C VAL A 182 -11.59 6.79 2.08
N GLN A 183 -12.85 6.87 1.61
CA GLN A 183 -13.18 6.59 0.20
C GLN A 183 -12.53 7.60 -0.77
N GLU A 184 -12.08 8.74 -0.28
CA GLU A 184 -11.35 9.75 -1.07
C GLU A 184 -9.83 9.53 -1.07
N ILE A 185 -9.32 8.64 -0.22
CA ILE A 185 -7.91 8.22 -0.20
C ILE A 185 -7.65 7.30 -1.41
N ALA A 186 -6.66 7.67 -2.22
CA ALA A 186 -6.36 6.95 -3.45
C ALA A 186 -5.31 5.83 -3.29
N LEU A 187 -4.51 5.86 -2.23
CA LEU A 187 -3.41 4.92 -1.97
C LEU A 187 -3.50 4.39 -0.54
N HIS A 188 -4.02 3.19 -0.39
CA HIS A 188 -4.24 2.53 0.91
C HIS A 188 -2.94 2.26 1.66
N ASP A 189 -1.87 1.93 0.94
CA ASP A 189 -0.54 1.64 1.46
C ASP A 189 0.11 2.89 2.05
N TRP A 190 0.07 4.01 1.32
CA TRP A 190 0.57 5.27 1.84
C TRP A 190 -0.23 5.70 3.08
N PHE A 191 -1.55 5.58 3.07
CA PHE A 191 -2.40 5.92 4.20
C PHE A 191 -2.14 5.03 5.43
N CYS A 192 -1.95 3.72 5.23
CA CYS A 192 -1.59 2.79 6.29
C CYS A 192 -0.23 3.15 6.93
N TYR A 193 0.78 3.44 6.11
CA TYR A 193 2.09 3.86 6.61
C TYR A 193 2.01 5.20 7.35
N ALA A 194 1.25 6.16 6.84
CA ALA A 194 1.04 7.45 7.48
C ALA A 194 0.36 7.30 8.84
N PHE A 195 -0.68 6.47 8.92
CA PHE A 195 -1.32 6.14 10.19
C PHE A 195 -0.34 5.53 11.18
N ALA A 196 0.40 4.49 10.78
CA ALA A 196 1.34 3.81 11.66
C ALA A 196 2.38 4.79 12.24
N ARG A 197 3.04 5.58 11.39
CA ARG A 197 4.08 6.51 11.80
C ARG A 197 3.56 7.65 12.69
N SER A 198 2.39 8.19 12.37
CA SER A 198 1.79 9.30 13.12
C SER A 198 1.25 8.89 14.49
N HIS A 199 0.92 7.61 14.69
CA HIS A 199 0.43 7.07 15.96
C HIS A 199 1.52 6.38 16.79
N GLY A 200 2.81 6.60 16.43
CA GLY A 200 3.95 6.11 17.22
C GLY A 200 4.31 4.65 16.99
N TYR A 201 3.68 3.99 16.00
CA TYR A 201 4.08 2.65 15.58
C TYR A 201 5.41 2.70 14.84
N ARG A 202 6.28 1.72 15.10
CA ARG A 202 7.57 1.61 14.44
C ARG A 202 7.47 0.72 13.21
N TRP A 203 8.10 1.17 12.14
CA TRP A 203 8.07 0.50 10.83
C TRP A 203 9.48 0.08 10.40
N PHE A 204 9.60 -1.13 9.84
CA PHE A 204 10.82 -1.61 9.23
C PHE A 204 10.64 -1.78 7.73
N ILE A 205 11.57 -1.25 6.94
CA ILE A 205 11.61 -1.42 5.49
C ILE A 205 12.81 -2.31 5.17
N ASP A 206 12.54 -3.57 4.80
CA ASP A 206 13.58 -4.56 4.52
C ASP A 206 14.26 -4.27 3.16
N PRO A 207 15.59 -4.12 3.12
CA PRO A 207 16.32 -3.97 1.86
C PRO A 207 16.32 -5.23 0.98
N VAL A 208 16.00 -6.39 1.54
CA VAL A 208 15.93 -7.66 0.79
C VAL A 208 14.55 -7.81 0.16
N PRO A 209 14.46 -7.96 -1.18
CA PRO A 209 13.18 -8.17 -1.86
C PRO A 209 12.45 -9.42 -1.34
N GLY A 210 11.12 -9.31 -1.17
CA GLY A 210 10.26 -10.42 -0.77
C GLY A 210 9.45 -11.03 -1.91
N MET A 211 9.51 -10.43 -3.11
CA MET A 211 8.65 -10.82 -4.22
C MET A 211 9.11 -10.25 -5.56
N ASP A 212 8.64 -10.86 -6.61
CA ASP A 212 8.64 -10.34 -7.98
C ASP A 212 7.37 -9.51 -8.18
N TYR A 213 7.55 -8.22 -8.46
CA TYR A 213 6.50 -7.22 -8.65
C TYR A 213 6.23 -7.04 -10.14
N ARG A 214 5.10 -7.59 -10.61
CA ARG A 214 4.78 -7.63 -12.05
C ARG A 214 4.50 -6.25 -12.61
N GLN A 215 5.02 -6.00 -13.81
CA GLN A 215 4.81 -4.77 -14.56
C GLN A 215 4.06 -5.04 -15.85
N HIS A 216 2.87 -4.43 -15.99
CA HIS A 216 2.04 -4.48 -17.17
C HIS A 216 1.28 -3.15 -17.37
N ALA A 217 0.58 -3.01 -18.48
CA ALA A 217 -0.09 -1.75 -18.86
C ALA A 217 -1.20 -1.31 -17.89
N TYR A 218 -1.72 -2.23 -17.08
CA TYR A 218 -2.84 -2.00 -16.16
C TYR A 218 -2.42 -1.73 -14.71
N ASN A 219 -1.11 -1.70 -14.40
CA ASN A 219 -0.68 -1.35 -13.06
C ASN A 219 -1.11 0.09 -12.70
N LEU A 220 -1.79 0.26 -11.56
CA LEU A 220 -2.19 1.58 -11.04
C LEU A 220 -0.98 2.46 -10.70
N VAL A 221 0.06 1.83 -10.13
CA VAL A 221 1.34 2.47 -9.80
C VAL A 221 2.46 1.54 -10.27
N GLY A 222 2.86 1.67 -11.54
CA GLY A 222 3.99 0.91 -12.09
C GLY A 222 5.35 1.52 -11.74
N VAL A 223 6.43 0.73 -11.94
CA VAL A 223 7.80 1.25 -11.88
C VAL A 223 8.04 2.17 -13.07
N ASN A 224 8.08 3.45 -12.75
CA ASN A 224 8.13 4.52 -13.74
C ASN A 224 9.55 4.71 -14.28
N ASN A 225 9.81 4.21 -15.48
CA ASN A 225 11.00 4.52 -16.25
C ASN A 225 10.61 5.07 -17.63
N GLY A 226 10.92 6.34 -17.88
CA GLY A 226 10.73 7.00 -19.17
C GLY A 226 10.02 8.35 -19.10
N TRP A 227 10.05 9.07 -20.22
CA TRP A 227 9.47 10.40 -20.35
C TRP A 227 7.94 10.42 -20.21
N SER A 228 7.23 9.37 -20.64
CA SER A 228 5.78 9.25 -20.52
C SER A 228 5.31 9.17 -19.06
N SER A 229 6.04 8.44 -18.23
CA SER A 229 5.74 8.32 -16.80
C SER A 229 6.14 9.58 -16.02
N ALA A 230 7.18 10.29 -16.44
CA ALA A 230 7.51 11.62 -15.89
C ALA A 230 6.40 12.62 -16.21
N LEU A 231 5.85 12.61 -17.42
CA LEU A 231 4.74 13.48 -17.83
C LEU A 231 3.44 13.14 -17.09
N ALA A 232 3.14 11.85 -16.87
CA ALA A 232 1.98 11.42 -16.09
C ALA A 232 2.09 11.86 -14.61
N ARG A 233 3.29 11.78 -14.01
CA ARG A 233 3.55 12.32 -12.67
C ARG A 233 3.35 13.84 -12.63
N LEU A 234 3.90 14.55 -13.62
CA LEU A 234 3.76 16.00 -13.69
C LEU A 234 2.28 16.41 -13.79
N ARG A 235 1.47 15.69 -14.58
CA ARG A 235 0.01 15.90 -14.66
C ARG A 235 -0.70 15.65 -13.34
N ARG A 236 -0.35 14.59 -12.59
CA ARG A 236 -0.92 14.32 -11.26
C ARG A 236 -0.52 15.40 -10.25
N VAL A 237 0.72 15.88 -10.31
CA VAL A 237 1.22 16.97 -9.46
C VAL A 237 0.54 18.28 -9.82
N SER A 238 0.47 18.64 -11.11
CA SER A 238 -0.13 19.88 -11.59
C SER A 238 -1.66 19.92 -11.48
N GLY A 239 -2.33 18.77 -11.38
CA GLY A 239 -3.78 18.68 -11.17
C GLY A 239 -4.24 18.87 -9.72
N GLY A 240 -3.34 19.17 -8.77
CA GLY A 240 -3.67 19.35 -7.35
C GLY A 240 -4.05 18.04 -6.61
N TRP A 241 -4.13 16.91 -7.34
CA TRP A 241 -4.50 15.62 -6.76
C TRP A 241 -3.55 15.20 -5.63
N TRP A 242 -2.25 15.36 -5.85
CA TRP A 242 -1.23 14.96 -4.88
C TRP A 242 -1.30 15.80 -3.58
N LEU A 243 -1.47 17.11 -3.67
CA LEU A 243 -1.68 17.98 -2.50
C LEU A 243 -2.95 17.62 -1.75
N ARG A 244 -4.05 17.34 -2.48
CA ARG A 244 -5.31 16.89 -1.85
C ARG A 244 -5.08 15.60 -1.06
N GLN A 245 -4.33 14.62 -1.59
CA GLN A 245 -4.01 13.38 -0.88
C GLN A 245 -3.14 13.61 0.36
N ILE A 246 -2.14 14.50 0.28
CA ILE A 246 -1.33 14.91 1.44
C ILE A 246 -2.21 15.49 2.54
N HIS A 247 -3.03 16.49 2.19
CA HIS A 247 -3.88 17.17 3.18
C HIS A 247 -4.92 16.22 3.79
N LEU A 248 -5.53 15.38 2.99
CA LEU A 248 -6.53 14.42 3.47
C LEU A 248 -5.87 13.36 4.38
N THR A 249 -4.70 12.84 3.99
CA THR A 249 -3.92 11.93 4.83
C THR A 249 -3.54 12.59 6.16
N ALA A 250 -3.01 13.82 6.14
CA ALA A 250 -2.66 14.54 7.35
C ALA A 250 -3.89 14.82 8.23
N LEU A 251 -5.02 15.22 7.62
CA LEU A 251 -6.25 15.49 8.34
C LEU A 251 -6.73 14.24 9.10
N LEU A 252 -6.76 13.08 8.42
CA LEU A 252 -7.29 11.84 9.00
C LEU A 252 -6.32 11.18 10.00
N THR A 253 -5.01 11.43 9.89
CA THR A 253 -4.02 10.77 10.75
C THR A 253 -3.55 11.63 11.92
N ILE A 254 -3.37 12.94 11.73
CA ILE A 254 -2.83 13.87 12.74
C ILE A 254 -3.68 15.12 12.95
N GLY A 255 -4.85 15.19 12.31
CA GLY A 255 -5.79 16.32 12.41
C GLY A 255 -5.38 17.57 11.62
N ARG A 256 -4.11 17.80 11.38
CA ARG A 256 -3.59 18.96 10.61
C ARG A 256 -2.14 18.74 10.17
N MET A 257 -1.70 19.49 9.16
CA MET A 257 -0.29 19.54 8.79
C MET A 257 0.59 20.12 9.92
N PRO A 258 1.77 19.54 10.18
CA PRO A 258 2.75 20.12 11.11
C PRO A 258 3.10 21.57 10.71
N THR A 259 3.26 22.43 11.70
CA THR A 259 3.52 23.87 11.49
C THR A 259 4.81 24.12 10.71
N GLU A 260 5.82 23.27 10.92
CA GLU A 260 7.15 23.34 10.32
C GLU A 260 7.14 23.14 8.80
N ILE A 261 6.15 22.42 8.29
CA ILE A 261 6.03 22.05 6.86
C ILE A 261 4.69 22.45 6.24
N ARG A 262 3.86 23.21 6.97
CA ARG A 262 2.57 23.69 6.47
C ARG A 262 2.75 24.72 5.37
N GLU A 263 3.64 25.68 5.60
CA GLU A 263 3.94 26.76 4.67
C GLU A 263 5.07 26.33 3.73
N ILE A 264 5.02 26.84 2.49
CA ILE A 264 5.95 26.45 1.44
C ILE A 264 7.42 26.73 1.82
N PHE A 265 7.67 27.81 2.52
CA PHE A 265 9.03 28.16 2.99
C PHE A 265 9.54 27.14 4.01
N GLY A 266 8.72 26.80 4.99
CA GLY A 266 9.03 25.77 5.98
C GLY A 266 9.28 24.41 5.35
N LEU A 267 8.48 24.06 4.34
CA LEU A 267 8.64 22.79 3.60
C LEU A 267 9.95 22.77 2.78
N ILE A 268 10.36 23.89 2.17
CA ILE A 268 11.65 24.01 1.47
C ILE A 268 12.80 23.78 2.43
N LEU A 269 12.79 24.42 3.59
CA LEU A 269 13.82 24.27 4.62
C LEU A 269 13.91 22.84 5.18
N ASN A 270 12.77 22.16 5.28
CA ASN A 270 12.68 20.83 5.87
C ASN A 270 12.50 19.70 4.84
N ALA A 271 12.80 19.94 3.56
CA ALA A 271 12.63 18.95 2.48
C ALA A 271 13.40 17.64 2.77
N HIS A 272 14.52 17.70 3.47
CA HIS A 272 15.32 16.54 3.90
C HIS A 272 14.61 15.67 4.96
N GLN A 273 13.63 16.23 5.69
CA GLN A 273 12.79 15.50 6.63
C GLN A 273 11.46 14.99 6.00
N CYS A 274 11.19 15.38 4.75
CA CYS A 274 9.96 15.02 4.03
C CYS A 274 10.15 13.87 3.04
N ARG A 275 11.38 13.59 2.61
CA ARG A 275 11.67 12.55 1.60
C ARG A 275 12.90 11.75 1.98
N ARG A 276 12.83 10.41 1.85
CA ARG A 276 13.94 9.53 2.22
C ARG A 276 15.11 9.59 1.25
N LYS A 277 14.84 9.61 -0.07
CA LYS A 277 15.90 9.67 -1.10
C LYS A 277 16.46 11.07 -1.25
N ARG A 278 17.79 11.24 -1.18
CA ARG A 278 18.47 12.54 -1.38
C ARG A 278 18.08 13.24 -2.68
N ARG A 279 17.99 12.49 -3.79
CA ARG A 279 17.53 13.02 -5.07
C ARG A 279 16.12 13.62 -4.97
N ASP A 280 15.22 12.93 -4.29
CA ASP A 280 13.83 13.37 -4.17
C ASP A 280 13.72 14.58 -3.23
N GLN A 281 14.60 14.73 -2.22
CA GLN A 281 14.68 15.90 -1.34
C GLN A 281 14.93 17.19 -2.13
N VAL A 282 15.75 17.12 -3.19
CA VAL A 282 16.07 18.29 -4.05
C VAL A 282 14.89 18.66 -4.97
N VAL A 283 14.22 17.67 -5.53
CA VAL A 283 13.12 17.86 -6.50
C VAL A 283 11.78 18.18 -5.82
N PHE A 284 11.59 17.70 -4.61
CA PHE A 284 10.35 17.76 -3.86
C PHE A 284 9.81 19.19 -3.64
N PRO A 285 10.60 20.20 -3.24
CA PRO A 285 10.12 21.57 -3.06
C PRO A 285 9.55 22.16 -4.35
N LEU A 286 10.21 21.90 -5.48
CA LEU A 286 9.74 22.37 -6.79
C LEU A 286 8.42 21.70 -7.18
N MET A 287 8.28 20.39 -6.96
CA MET A 287 7.03 19.68 -7.21
C MET A 287 5.88 20.20 -6.34
N TYR A 288 6.16 20.48 -5.08
CA TYR A 288 5.17 21.03 -4.16
C TYR A 288 4.73 22.44 -4.58
N LEU A 289 5.68 23.30 -4.95
CA LEU A 289 5.40 24.66 -5.45
C LEU A 289 4.52 24.63 -6.71
N ILE A 290 4.88 23.80 -7.70
CA ILE A 290 4.09 23.64 -8.94
C ILE A 290 2.66 23.18 -8.59
N SER A 291 2.52 22.19 -7.72
CA SER A 291 1.21 21.67 -7.31
C SER A 291 0.37 22.74 -6.61
N HIS A 292 0.98 23.56 -5.75
CA HIS A 292 0.31 24.64 -5.04
C HIS A 292 -0.17 25.76 -6.00
N LEU A 293 0.69 26.22 -6.89
CA LEU A 293 0.37 27.28 -7.87
C LEU A 293 -0.71 26.85 -8.90
N THR A 294 -0.77 25.55 -9.22
CA THR A 294 -1.76 25.03 -10.16
C THR A 294 -3.10 24.70 -9.51
N SER A 295 -3.10 24.31 -8.22
CA SER A 295 -4.31 24.06 -7.44
C SER A 295 -5.15 25.34 -7.24
N ASP A 296 -4.50 26.46 -7.02
CA ASP A 296 -5.15 27.77 -6.83
C ASP A 296 -5.94 28.25 -8.07
N LYS A 297 -5.53 27.80 -9.27
CA LYS A 297 -6.23 28.11 -10.53
C LYS A 297 -7.52 27.31 -10.70
N SER A 298 -7.62 26.09 -10.18
CA SER A 298 -8.80 25.25 -10.30
C SER A 298 -9.96 25.73 -9.37
N HIS A 299 -9.65 26.37 -8.26
CA HIS A 299 -10.67 26.98 -7.39
C HIS A 299 -11.24 28.31 -7.89
N ARG A 300 -10.58 29.00 -8.84
CA ARG A 300 -11.06 30.27 -9.43
C ARG A 300 -11.98 30.08 -10.64
N VAL A 301 -12.12 28.86 -11.17
CA VAL A 301 -12.97 28.56 -12.35
C VAL A 301 -14.36 28.02 -11.93
N ILE A 302 -14.57 27.77 -10.63
CA ILE A 302 -15.85 27.32 -10.10
C ILE A 302 -16.38 28.39 -9.09
N LYS A 303 -16.57 29.61 -9.59
CA LYS A 303 -17.41 30.64 -8.99
C LYS A 303 -18.36 31.18 -10.04
#